data_9c623782cf12969d6866400f13a827d9
#
_entry.id   9c623782cf12969d6866400f13a827d9
#
_cell.length_a   1.000
_cell.length_b   1.000
_cell.length_c   1.000
_cell.angle_alpha   90.00
_cell.angle_beta   90.00
_cell.angle_gamma   90.00
#
_symmetry.space_group_name_H-M   'P 1'
#
loop_
_entity.id
_entity.type
_entity.pdbx_description
1 polymer ?
#
loop_
_entity_poly.entity_id
_entity_poly.type
_entity_poly.pdbx_seq_one_letter_code
_entity_poly.pdbx_strand_id
1 'polypeptide(L)'
;LEKIDDAILINENRTGLIEVTVLMEEPELASKIANYIAQFIKDFIAAEERKEATRNKNFIYEQLLKSKADLEKSEDELTSFREKNPLTRIPSLEEYRGRLERNIQSNLQVYITLRQQYEIAKIDEAKDHLLVTILDEAEPAIYKSKPKRTLITILGLITGLFFSFFTAFFISVYNLN
;
A
#
# COMPACT_ATOMS: atom_id res chain seq x y z
N LEU A 1 21.08 -5.47 -17.71
CA LEU A 1 19.84 -5.15 -17.01
C LEU A 1 18.58 -5.49 -17.82
N GLU A 2 18.56 -5.23 -19.15
CA GLU A 2 17.42 -5.54 -20.05
C GLU A 2 16.99 -7.02 -20.07
N LYS A 3 17.89 -7.96 -19.81
CA LYS A 3 17.54 -9.39 -19.80
C LYS A 3 16.83 -9.85 -18.53
N ILE A 4 16.83 -9.06 -17.47
CA ILE A 4 16.19 -9.42 -16.19
C ILE A 4 14.73 -8.97 -16.20
N ASP A 5 14.40 -7.84 -16.82
CA ASP A 5 13.04 -7.31 -16.90
C ASP A 5 12.08 -8.24 -17.66
N ASP A 6 12.57 -8.96 -18.68
CA ASP A 6 11.79 -9.97 -19.43
C ASP A 6 11.66 -11.31 -18.67
N ALA A 7 12.50 -11.53 -17.67
CA ALA A 7 12.53 -12.80 -16.93
C ALA A 7 11.64 -12.80 -15.68
N ILE A 8 11.25 -11.63 -15.17
CA ILE A 8 10.44 -11.48 -13.97
C ILE A 8 9.16 -10.73 -14.33
N LEU A 9 8.01 -11.36 -14.10
CA LEU A 9 6.70 -10.77 -14.30
C LEU A 9 5.98 -10.69 -12.94
N ILE A 10 5.55 -9.50 -12.57
CA ILE A 10 4.75 -9.27 -11.37
C ILE A 10 3.38 -8.76 -11.84
N ASN A 11 2.34 -9.51 -11.55
CA ASN A 11 0.96 -9.18 -11.89
C ASN A 11 0.11 -9.05 -10.63
N GLU A 12 -0.64 -7.96 -10.53
CA GLU A 12 -1.67 -7.80 -9.53
C GLU A 12 -3.03 -8.16 -10.12
N ASN A 13 -3.76 -9.06 -9.48
CA ASN A 13 -5.11 -9.42 -9.87
C ASN A 13 -6.12 -8.49 -9.18
N ARG A 14 -7.35 -8.39 -9.74
CA ARG A 14 -8.46 -7.59 -9.18
C ARG A 14 -8.85 -7.96 -7.75
N THR A 15 -8.42 -9.10 -7.28
CA THR A 15 -8.62 -9.58 -5.89
C THR A 15 -7.53 -9.12 -4.91
N GLY A 16 -6.54 -8.33 -5.36
CA GLY A 16 -5.38 -7.95 -4.55
C GLY A 16 -4.31 -9.04 -4.41
N LEU A 17 -4.42 -10.14 -5.19
CA LEU A 17 -3.40 -11.18 -5.23
C LEU A 17 -2.23 -10.72 -6.13
N ILE A 18 -1.02 -10.76 -5.58
CA ILE A 18 0.21 -10.49 -6.31
C ILE A 18 0.81 -11.82 -6.76
N GLU A 19 0.93 -12.02 -8.06
CA GLU A 19 1.55 -13.18 -8.68
C GLU A 19 2.95 -12.82 -9.18
N VAL A 20 3.96 -13.55 -8.71
CA VAL A 20 5.36 -13.40 -9.13
C VAL A 20 5.73 -14.58 -10.02
N THR A 21 5.99 -14.31 -11.29
CA THR A 21 6.42 -15.33 -12.26
C THR A 21 7.88 -15.07 -12.67
N VAL A 22 8.72 -16.09 -12.53
CA VAL A 22 10.14 -16.03 -12.92
C VAL A 22 10.41 -17.06 -14.01
N LEU A 23 11.00 -16.58 -15.13
CA LEU A 23 11.36 -17.41 -16.29
C LEU A 23 12.88 -17.53 -16.38
N MET A 24 13.40 -18.74 -16.12
CA MET A 24 14.84 -19.04 -16.22
C MET A 24 15.08 -20.40 -16.90
N GLU A 25 16.33 -20.62 -17.31
CA GLU A 25 16.73 -21.90 -17.90
C GLU A 25 16.77 -23.02 -16.87
N GLU A 26 17.13 -22.72 -15.63
CA GLU A 26 17.23 -23.64 -14.52
C GLU A 26 16.00 -23.55 -13.60
N PRO A 27 15.17 -24.60 -13.51
CA PRO A 27 13.92 -24.58 -12.73
C PRO A 27 14.12 -24.32 -11.23
N GLU A 28 15.19 -24.91 -10.65
CA GLU A 28 15.50 -24.72 -9.22
C GLU A 28 15.89 -23.28 -8.90
N LEU A 29 16.64 -22.63 -9.80
CA LEU A 29 17.02 -21.24 -9.64
C LEU A 29 15.82 -20.32 -9.79
N ALA A 30 14.92 -20.62 -10.75
CA ALA A 30 13.69 -19.86 -10.96
C ALA A 30 12.80 -19.86 -9.70
N SER A 31 12.57 -21.04 -9.08
CA SER A 31 11.76 -21.14 -7.87
C SER A 31 12.41 -20.44 -6.67
N LYS A 32 13.72 -20.56 -6.49
CA LYS A 32 14.44 -19.85 -5.42
C LYS A 32 14.35 -18.34 -5.56
N ILE A 33 14.49 -17.82 -6.77
CA ILE A 33 14.38 -16.38 -7.04
C ILE A 33 12.93 -15.91 -6.81
N ALA A 34 11.93 -16.64 -7.27
CA ALA A 34 10.53 -16.29 -7.05
C ALA A 34 10.19 -16.21 -5.55
N ASN A 35 10.61 -17.20 -4.77
CA ASN A 35 10.43 -17.22 -3.32
C ASN A 35 11.19 -16.09 -2.62
N TYR A 36 12.40 -15.80 -3.06
CA TYR A 36 13.18 -14.68 -2.53
C TYR A 36 12.49 -13.33 -2.80
N ILE A 37 11.96 -13.12 -4.01
CA ILE A 37 11.22 -11.92 -4.37
C ILE A 37 9.93 -11.82 -3.53
N ALA A 38 9.18 -12.90 -3.38
CA ALA A 38 7.96 -12.93 -2.56
C ALA A 38 8.26 -12.57 -1.10
N GLN A 39 9.33 -13.12 -0.53
CA GLN A 39 9.77 -12.80 0.83
C GLN A 39 10.23 -11.34 0.94
N PHE A 40 11.00 -10.85 -0.03
CA PHE A 40 11.44 -9.46 -0.07
C PHE A 40 10.26 -8.47 -0.12
N ILE A 41 9.27 -8.73 -0.97
CA ILE A 41 8.04 -7.91 -1.06
C ILE A 41 7.30 -7.90 0.28
N LYS A 42 7.13 -9.06 0.91
CA LYS A 42 6.50 -9.19 2.22
C LYS A 42 7.24 -8.34 3.27
N ASP A 43 8.55 -8.48 3.37
CA ASP A 43 9.36 -7.79 4.36
C ASP A 43 9.39 -6.27 4.09
N PHE A 44 9.44 -5.87 2.83
CA PHE A 44 9.40 -4.47 2.42
C PHE A 44 8.07 -3.81 2.79
N ILE A 45 6.95 -4.46 2.48
CA ILE A 45 5.61 -3.93 2.83
C ILE A 45 5.46 -3.83 4.34
N ALA A 46 5.85 -4.87 5.10
CA ALA A 46 5.79 -4.85 6.56
C ALA A 46 6.66 -3.72 7.17
N ALA A 47 7.83 -3.46 6.60
CA ALA A 47 8.70 -2.37 7.04
C ALA A 47 8.11 -0.98 6.75
N GLU A 48 7.50 -0.77 5.58
CA GLU A 48 6.89 0.52 5.22
C GLU A 48 5.63 0.79 6.05
N GLU A 49 4.80 -0.20 6.29
CA GLU A 49 3.63 -0.12 7.19
C GLU A 49 4.02 0.27 8.61
N ARG A 50 5.04 -0.39 9.17
CA ARG A 50 5.56 -0.03 10.51
C ARG A 50 6.04 1.42 10.56
N LYS A 51 6.74 1.85 9.53
CA LYS A 51 7.22 3.22 9.42
C LYS A 51 6.07 4.24 9.30
N GLU A 52 5.01 3.88 8.58
CA GLU A 52 3.81 4.72 8.49
C GLU A 52 3.06 4.79 9.82
N ALA A 53 2.87 3.67 10.50
CA ALA A 53 2.27 3.64 11.83
C ALA A 53 3.06 4.51 12.85
N THR A 54 4.39 4.42 12.83
CA THR A 54 5.26 5.27 13.67
C THR A 54 5.11 6.76 13.34
N ARG A 55 5.07 7.11 12.05
CA ARG A 55 4.84 8.51 11.63
C ARG A 55 3.49 9.03 12.09
N ASN A 56 2.44 8.23 11.92
CA ASN A 56 1.09 8.58 12.34
C ASN A 56 1.00 8.79 13.86
N LYS A 57 1.55 7.86 14.65
CA LYS A 57 1.61 7.99 16.12
C LYS A 57 2.33 9.27 16.53
N ASN A 58 3.48 9.57 15.94
CA ASN A 58 4.25 10.76 16.27
C ASN A 58 3.50 12.05 15.91
N PHE A 59 2.83 12.09 14.76
CA PHE A 59 1.98 13.20 14.36
C PHE A 59 0.84 13.45 15.37
N ILE A 60 0.12 12.39 15.77
CA ILE A 60 -0.97 12.50 16.76
C ILE A 60 -0.41 12.96 18.10
N TYR A 61 0.77 12.48 18.50
CA TYR A 61 1.42 12.90 19.74
C TYR A 61 1.74 14.40 19.75
N GLU A 62 2.26 14.95 18.67
CA GLU A 62 2.51 16.38 18.54
C GLU A 62 1.21 17.20 18.64
N GLN A 63 0.12 16.74 18.00
CA GLN A 63 -1.19 17.38 18.12
C GLN A 63 -1.74 17.29 19.55
N LEU A 64 -1.52 16.17 20.24
CA LEU A 64 -1.90 15.97 21.63
C LEU A 64 -1.18 16.98 22.57
N LEU A 65 0.14 17.15 22.38
CA LEU A 65 0.91 18.13 23.15
C LEU A 65 0.40 19.56 22.94
N LYS A 66 0.10 19.90 21.69
CA LYS A 66 -0.46 21.21 21.34
C LYS A 66 -1.83 21.42 21.99
N SER A 67 -2.73 20.45 21.88
CA SER A 67 -4.07 20.55 22.46
C SER A 67 -4.04 20.63 24.00
N LYS A 68 -3.06 19.98 24.63
CA LYS A 68 -2.82 20.10 26.07
C LYS A 68 -2.44 21.53 26.44
N ALA A 69 -1.52 22.14 25.72
CA ALA A 69 -1.10 23.53 25.93
C ALA A 69 -2.27 24.52 25.69
N ASP A 70 -3.10 24.28 24.67
CA ASP A 70 -4.29 25.11 24.40
C ASP A 70 -5.34 24.99 25.51
N LEU A 71 -5.50 23.78 26.10
CA LEU A 71 -6.36 23.57 27.26
C LEU A 71 -5.84 24.32 28.50
N GLU A 72 -4.57 24.13 28.86
CA GLU A 72 -3.92 24.80 29.96
C GLU A 72 -4.04 26.33 29.84
N LYS A 73 -3.81 26.87 28.64
CA LYS A 73 -3.97 28.29 28.37
C LYS A 73 -5.40 28.76 28.60
N SER A 74 -6.41 28.05 28.17
CA SER A 74 -7.81 28.43 28.38
C SER A 74 -8.23 28.32 29.86
N GLU A 75 -7.66 27.41 30.62
CA GLU A 75 -7.85 27.31 32.08
C GLU A 75 -7.20 28.51 32.80
N ASP A 76 -5.99 28.92 32.40
CA ASP A 76 -5.31 30.08 32.93
C ASP A 76 -6.05 31.39 32.62
N GLU A 77 -6.63 31.50 31.42
CA GLU A 77 -7.46 32.65 31.03
C GLU A 77 -8.69 32.78 31.95
N LEU A 78 -9.38 31.69 32.25
CA LEU A 78 -10.52 31.69 33.17
C LEU A 78 -10.09 31.98 34.59
N THR A 79 -8.97 31.44 35.05
CA THR A 79 -8.41 31.69 36.38
C THR A 79 -8.06 33.18 36.55
N SER A 80 -7.32 33.75 35.59
CA SER A 80 -6.97 35.18 35.57
C SER A 80 -8.21 36.05 35.53
N PHE A 81 -9.26 35.66 34.82
CA PHE A 81 -10.52 36.40 34.81
C PHE A 81 -11.20 36.39 36.18
N ARG A 82 -11.24 35.22 36.86
CA ARG A 82 -11.84 35.07 38.21
C ARG A 82 -11.09 35.88 39.26
N GLU A 83 -9.77 35.88 39.21
CA GLU A 83 -8.93 36.66 40.12
C GLU A 83 -9.18 38.18 39.99
N LYS A 84 -9.32 38.68 38.75
CA LYS A 84 -9.57 40.11 38.47
C LYS A 84 -11.01 40.51 38.77
N ASN A 85 -11.96 39.59 38.83
CA ASN A 85 -13.40 39.84 38.96
C ASN A 85 -14.05 38.99 40.06
N PRO A 86 -13.64 39.08 41.31
CA PRO A 86 -14.06 38.15 42.40
C PRO A 86 -15.55 38.22 42.79
N LEU A 87 -16.24 39.37 42.51
CA LEU A 87 -17.62 39.62 42.95
C LEU A 87 -18.53 40.13 41.81
N THR A 88 -18.50 39.50 40.66
CA THR A 88 -19.18 40.05 39.48
C THR A 88 -20.61 39.52 39.35
N ARG A 89 -21.59 40.40 39.56
CA ARG A 89 -23.00 40.22 39.21
C ARG A 89 -23.38 41.05 37.95
N ILE A 90 -22.40 41.45 37.15
CA ILE A 90 -22.62 42.22 35.92
C ILE A 90 -22.92 41.26 34.80
N PRO A 91 -24.09 41.32 34.12
CA PRO A 91 -24.50 40.36 33.12
C PRO A 91 -23.48 40.14 31.97
N SER A 92 -22.83 41.21 31.53
CA SER A 92 -21.79 41.13 30.48
C SER A 92 -20.55 40.32 30.89
N LEU A 93 -20.16 40.37 32.16
CA LEU A 93 -19.04 39.61 32.69
C LEU A 93 -19.41 38.14 32.92
N GLU A 94 -20.67 37.85 33.28
CA GLU A 94 -21.18 36.49 33.35
C GLU A 94 -21.23 35.85 31.97
N GLU A 95 -21.64 36.58 30.94
CA GLU A 95 -21.60 36.13 29.56
C GLU A 95 -20.17 35.82 29.09
N TYR A 96 -19.21 36.71 29.44
CA TYR A 96 -17.80 36.49 29.10
C TYR A 96 -17.22 35.29 29.83
N ARG A 97 -17.51 35.09 31.12
CA ARG A 97 -17.16 33.90 31.87
C ARG A 97 -17.72 32.62 31.19
N GLY A 98 -18.98 32.63 30.80
CA GLY A 98 -19.62 31.50 30.09
C GLY A 98 -18.94 31.21 28.73
N ARG A 99 -18.38 32.20 28.04
CA ARG A 99 -17.57 31.96 26.84
C ARG A 99 -16.25 31.27 27.15
N LEU A 100 -15.54 31.69 28.21
CA LEU A 100 -14.30 31.04 28.65
C LEU A 100 -14.53 29.61 29.09
N GLU A 101 -15.60 29.34 29.84
CA GLU A 101 -16.00 27.99 30.26
C GLU A 101 -16.31 27.08 29.06
N ARG A 102 -17.01 27.57 28.03
CA ARG A 102 -17.23 26.84 26.79
C ARG A 102 -15.95 26.57 26.00
N ASN A 103 -15.02 27.51 26.00
CA ASN A 103 -13.72 27.35 25.37
C ASN A 103 -12.91 26.23 26.01
N ILE A 104 -12.87 26.20 27.35
CA ILE A 104 -12.24 25.10 28.11
C ILE A 104 -12.91 23.77 27.74
N GLN A 105 -14.24 23.72 27.72
CA GLN A 105 -14.97 22.49 27.39
C GLN A 105 -14.66 21.98 25.98
N SER A 106 -14.54 22.92 25.01
CA SER A 106 -14.15 22.59 23.65
C SER A 106 -12.72 22.04 23.58
N ASN A 107 -11.76 22.72 24.22
CA ASN A 107 -10.35 22.30 24.23
C ASN A 107 -10.16 20.98 24.98
N LEU A 108 -10.89 20.78 26.08
CA LEU A 108 -10.91 19.50 26.80
C LEU A 108 -11.41 18.34 25.93
N GLN A 109 -12.47 18.58 25.15
CA GLN A 109 -13.01 17.55 24.23
C GLN A 109 -11.99 17.20 23.14
N VAL A 110 -11.31 18.17 22.58
CA VAL A 110 -10.23 17.97 21.59
C VAL A 110 -9.08 17.15 22.21
N TYR A 111 -8.65 17.54 23.42
CA TYR A 111 -7.59 16.83 24.13
C TYR A 111 -7.95 15.37 24.42
N ILE A 112 -9.18 15.11 24.91
CA ILE A 112 -9.64 13.73 25.17
C ILE A 112 -9.67 12.92 23.87
N THR A 113 -10.18 13.49 22.79
CA THR A 113 -10.26 12.81 21.48
C THR A 113 -8.87 12.48 20.95
N LEU A 114 -7.93 13.42 20.98
CA LEU A 114 -6.54 13.19 20.55
C LEU A 114 -5.83 12.18 21.43
N ARG A 115 -6.08 12.18 22.74
CA ARG A 115 -5.54 11.16 23.63
C ARG A 115 -6.04 9.75 23.30
N GLN A 116 -7.33 9.62 22.98
CA GLN A 116 -7.88 8.34 22.54
C GLN A 116 -7.26 7.88 21.21
N GLN A 117 -7.11 8.81 20.24
CA GLN A 117 -6.47 8.50 18.97
C GLN A 117 -4.99 8.11 19.14
N TYR A 118 -4.27 8.77 20.06
CA TYR A 118 -2.89 8.41 20.38
C TYR A 118 -2.77 6.99 20.93
N GLU A 119 -3.65 6.58 21.85
CA GLU A 119 -3.65 5.20 22.38
C GLU A 119 -3.97 4.18 21.27
N ILE A 120 -4.87 4.49 20.34
CA ILE A 120 -5.14 3.65 19.16
C ILE A 120 -3.91 3.55 18.27
N ALA A 121 -3.29 4.68 17.92
CA ALA A 121 -2.10 4.71 17.05
C ALA A 121 -0.91 3.99 17.69
N LYS A 122 -0.78 4.03 19.02
CA LYS A 122 0.23 3.28 19.77
C LYS A 122 -0.01 1.76 19.71
N ILE A 123 -1.27 1.35 19.77
CA ILE A 123 -1.66 -0.06 19.58
C ILE A 123 -1.36 -0.50 18.14
N ASP A 124 -1.69 0.34 17.16
CA ASP A 124 -1.43 0.04 15.75
C ASP A 124 0.07 -0.06 15.45
N GLU A 125 0.91 0.81 16.02
CA GLU A 125 2.38 0.68 15.89
C GLU A 125 2.92 -0.62 16.52
N ALA A 126 2.30 -1.08 17.60
CA ALA A 126 2.72 -2.29 18.31
C ALA A 126 2.21 -3.60 17.67
N LYS A 127 1.23 -3.53 16.75
CA LYS A 127 0.76 -4.70 16.02
C LYS A 127 1.80 -5.16 15.02
N ASP A 128 2.01 -6.46 14.94
CA ASP A 128 2.71 -7.07 13.80
C ASP A 128 1.76 -7.03 12.59
N HIS A 129 2.00 -6.08 11.70
CA HIS A 129 1.24 -5.94 10.46
C HIS A 129 1.64 -7.05 9.47
N LEU A 130 0.99 -8.21 9.59
CA LEU A 130 1.07 -9.29 8.61
C LEU A 130 0.07 -9.04 7.48
N LEU A 131 0.22 -7.92 6.77
CA LEU A 131 -0.68 -7.54 5.68
C LEU A 131 -0.49 -8.41 4.43
N VAL A 132 0.70 -8.97 4.26
CA VAL A 132 1.02 -9.85 3.13
C VAL A 132 1.35 -11.24 3.65
N THR A 133 0.59 -12.21 3.19
CA THR A 133 0.84 -13.63 3.46
C THR A 133 1.20 -14.33 2.15
N ILE A 134 2.27 -15.11 2.15
CA ILE A 134 2.61 -15.97 1.02
C ILE A 134 1.58 -17.10 1.01
N LEU A 135 0.77 -17.15 -0.04
CA LEU A 135 -0.29 -18.15 -0.21
C LEU A 135 0.27 -19.46 -0.74
N ASP A 136 1.24 -19.36 -1.65
CA ASP A 136 1.84 -20.50 -2.31
C ASP A 136 3.32 -20.23 -2.57
N GLU A 137 4.16 -21.21 -2.30
CA GLU A 137 5.58 -21.13 -2.55
C GLU A 137 5.88 -21.62 -3.97
N ALA A 138 6.83 -20.97 -4.64
CA ALA A 138 7.22 -21.39 -5.98
C ALA A 138 7.97 -22.70 -5.93
N GLU A 139 7.45 -23.71 -6.67
CA GLU A 139 8.11 -24.99 -6.88
C GLU A 139 8.85 -25.03 -8.22
N PRO A 140 9.92 -25.85 -8.35
CA PRO A 140 10.61 -26.03 -9.62
C PRO A 140 9.68 -26.57 -10.70
N ALA A 141 9.61 -25.86 -11.84
CA ALA A 141 8.72 -26.24 -12.92
C ALA A 141 9.11 -27.60 -13.55
N ILE A 142 8.16 -28.54 -13.63
CA ILE A 142 8.34 -29.84 -14.22
C ILE A 142 8.38 -29.75 -15.77
N TYR A 143 7.64 -28.78 -16.33
CA TYR A 143 7.50 -28.59 -17.77
C TYR A 143 8.03 -27.23 -18.23
N LYS A 144 8.61 -27.19 -19.45
CA LYS A 144 9.12 -25.96 -20.06
C LYS A 144 7.96 -25.08 -20.52
N SER A 145 7.90 -23.83 -20.03
CA SER A 145 6.87 -22.84 -20.40
C SER A 145 7.13 -22.19 -21.78
N LYS A 146 8.39 -22.03 -22.17
CA LYS A 146 8.80 -21.44 -23.46
C LYS A 146 9.94 -22.25 -24.09
N PRO A 147 10.10 -22.30 -25.43
CA PRO A 147 9.16 -21.83 -26.46
C PRO A 147 7.96 -22.75 -26.63
N LYS A 148 6.80 -22.22 -27.01
CA LYS A 148 5.57 -23.01 -27.30
C LYS A 148 5.73 -23.74 -28.64
N ARG A 149 6.47 -24.89 -28.64
CA ARG A 149 6.87 -25.63 -29.83
C ARG A 149 5.68 -26.06 -30.71
N THR A 150 4.57 -26.51 -30.11
CA THR A 150 3.33 -26.85 -30.78
C THR A 150 2.75 -25.68 -31.59
N LEU A 151 2.74 -24.48 -31.01
CA LEU A 151 2.22 -23.29 -31.69
C LEU A 151 3.12 -22.89 -32.87
N ILE A 152 4.44 -22.94 -32.70
CA ILE A 152 5.41 -22.66 -33.77
C ILE A 152 5.26 -23.69 -34.92
N THR A 153 5.08 -24.99 -34.61
CA THR A 153 4.88 -26.03 -35.62
C THR A 153 3.58 -25.83 -36.39
N ILE A 154 2.47 -25.51 -35.72
CA ILE A 154 1.18 -25.25 -36.37
C ILE A 154 1.27 -24.00 -37.25
N LEU A 155 1.89 -22.92 -36.76
CA LEU A 155 2.08 -21.70 -37.55
C LEU A 155 2.95 -21.94 -38.77
N GLY A 156 4.04 -22.75 -38.64
CA GLY A 156 4.90 -23.14 -39.71
C GLY A 156 4.18 -23.98 -40.78
N LEU A 157 3.28 -24.89 -40.37
CA LEU A 157 2.47 -25.72 -41.25
C LEU A 157 1.47 -24.85 -42.05
N ILE A 158 0.77 -23.94 -41.39
CA ILE A 158 -0.19 -23.01 -42.04
C ILE A 158 0.52 -22.13 -43.07
N THR A 159 1.64 -21.53 -42.68
CA THR A 159 2.43 -20.68 -43.58
C THR A 159 3.00 -21.49 -44.75
N GLY A 160 3.50 -22.70 -44.51
CA GLY A 160 4.00 -23.59 -45.54
C GLY A 160 2.93 -23.98 -46.57
N LEU A 161 1.72 -24.35 -46.14
CA LEU A 161 0.59 -24.62 -47.00
C LEU A 161 0.18 -23.40 -47.83
N PHE A 162 0.16 -22.21 -47.22
CA PHE A 162 -0.15 -20.99 -47.96
C PHE A 162 0.84 -20.73 -49.07
N PHE A 163 2.14 -20.80 -48.80
CA PHE A 163 3.17 -20.61 -49.78
C PHE A 163 3.16 -21.71 -50.87
N SER A 164 2.88 -22.95 -50.50
CA SER A 164 2.75 -24.06 -51.46
C SER A 164 1.60 -23.83 -52.43
N PHE A 165 0.44 -23.38 -51.95
CA PHE A 165 -0.73 -23.09 -52.77
C PHE A 165 -0.44 -21.91 -53.72
N PHE A 166 0.22 -20.89 -53.23
CA PHE A 166 0.59 -19.70 -54.03
C PHE A 166 1.59 -20.03 -55.14
N THR A 167 2.61 -20.82 -54.84
CA THR A 167 3.59 -21.27 -55.85
C THR A 167 2.95 -22.19 -56.90
N ALA A 168 2.06 -23.13 -56.49
CA ALA A 168 1.35 -23.98 -57.45
C ALA A 168 0.44 -23.18 -58.36
N PHE A 169 -0.24 -22.16 -57.84
CA PHE A 169 -1.08 -21.24 -58.62
C PHE A 169 -0.25 -20.46 -59.66
N PHE A 170 0.88 -19.90 -59.25
CA PHE A 170 1.78 -19.16 -60.17
C PHE A 170 2.34 -20.04 -61.27
N ILE A 171 2.77 -21.28 -60.95
CA ILE A 171 3.27 -22.25 -61.96
C ILE A 171 2.16 -22.63 -62.92
N SER A 172 0.92 -22.85 -62.41
CA SER A 172 -0.22 -23.20 -63.26
C SER A 172 -0.57 -22.06 -64.24
N VAL A 173 -0.56 -20.83 -63.78
CA VAL A 173 -0.81 -19.65 -64.67
C VAL A 173 0.30 -19.43 -65.68
N TYR A 174 1.56 -19.70 -65.30
CA TYR A 174 2.70 -19.54 -66.23
C TYR A 174 2.75 -20.66 -67.29
N ASN A 175 2.29 -21.87 -66.98
CA ASN A 175 2.25 -22.96 -67.98
C ASN A 175 1.01 -22.92 -68.89
N LEU A 176 0.05 -22.09 -68.64
CA LEU A 176 -1.15 -21.88 -69.46
C LEU A 176 -0.99 -20.77 -70.51
N ASN A 177 0.15 -20.08 -70.52
CA ASN A 177 0.48 -19.02 -71.45
C ASN A 177 1.70 -19.39 -72.30
#